data_d1fc4466eb6a9599c7d9feac81ba1451
#
_entry.id   d1fc4466eb6a9599c7d9feac81ba1451
#
_cell.length_a   1.000
_cell.length_b   1.000
_cell.length_c   1.000
_cell.angle_alpha   90.00
_cell.angle_beta   90.00
_cell.angle_gamma   90.00
#
_symmetry.space_group_name_H-M   'P 1'
#
loop_
_entity.id
_entity.type
_entity.pdbx_description
1 polymer ?
#
loop_
_entity_poly.entity_id
_entity_poly.type
_entity_poly.pdbx_seq_one_letter_code
_entity_poly.pdbx_strand_id
1 'polypeptide(L)'
;MLKAALYIVRGQPRRERRYRDAVEEILGAGGAQYAEYTMRGGEKARTYLPGAKGKTGNPTASKVEAIDALERLGYVKTMRRVQEAYEAIGGDLPEKMRQDLQRAISLNCADGKRYTYERLNVGGIGRSDFYTRRAAFLADVATGCGLE
;
A
#
# COMPACT_ATOMS: atom_id res chain seq x y z
N MET A 1 -12.43 17.93 -0.75
CA MET A 1 -12.54 16.50 -1.02
C MET A 1 -11.34 15.95 -1.82
N LEU A 2 -11.05 16.48 -2.99
CA LEU A 2 -9.91 16.00 -3.81
C LEU A 2 -8.55 16.19 -3.13
N LYS A 3 -8.36 17.26 -2.38
CA LYS A 3 -7.13 17.49 -1.62
C LYS A 3 -6.91 16.43 -0.54
N ALA A 4 -7.98 16.05 0.15
CA ALA A 4 -7.91 15.01 1.18
C ALA A 4 -7.62 13.65 0.55
N ALA A 5 -8.26 13.32 -0.57
CA ALA A 5 -7.97 12.10 -1.31
C ALA A 5 -6.51 12.07 -1.79
N LEU A 6 -6.01 13.18 -2.30
CA LEU A 6 -4.62 13.30 -2.73
C LEU A 6 -3.64 13.08 -1.58
N TYR A 7 -3.95 13.61 -0.40
CA TYR A 7 -3.15 13.37 0.81
C TYR A 7 -3.11 11.88 1.16
N ILE A 8 -4.26 11.21 1.08
CA ILE A 8 -4.33 9.76 1.33
C ILE A 8 -3.48 8.99 0.32
N VAL A 9 -3.59 9.32 -0.96
CA VAL A 9 -2.81 8.68 -2.03
C VAL A 9 -1.31 8.86 -1.81
N ARG A 10 -0.88 10.06 -1.44
CA ARG A 10 0.53 10.35 -1.16
C ARG A 10 1.08 9.57 0.03
N GLY A 11 0.24 9.16 0.95
CA GLY A 11 0.62 8.31 2.07
C GLY A 11 0.71 6.83 1.74
N GLN A 12 0.31 6.41 0.54
CA GLN A 12 0.24 4.99 0.16
C GLN A 12 1.59 4.26 0.24
N PRO A 13 2.71 4.80 -0.27
CA PRO A 13 3.98 4.08 -0.18
C PRO A 13 4.40 3.77 1.25
N ARG A 14 4.11 4.67 2.19
CA ARG A 14 4.39 4.46 3.62
C ARG A 14 3.52 3.34 4.19
N ARG A 15 2.23 3.31 3.83
CA ARG A 15 1.31 2.27 4.28
C ARG A 15 1.71 0.90 3.73
N GLU A 16 2.07 0.83 2.46
CA GLU A 16 2.49 -0.42 1.83
C GLU A 16 3.79 -0.95 2.45
N ARG A 17 4.74 -0.08 2.74
CA ARG A 17 5.97 -0.46 3.43
C ARG A 17 5.67 -1.00 4.83
N ARG A 18 4.86 -0.27 5.58
CA ARG A 18 4.47 -0.69 6.94
C ARG A 18 3.76 -2.04 6.93
N TYR A 19 2.88 -2.26 5.98
CA TYR A 19 2.18 -3.53 5.82
C TYR A 19 3.15 -4.66 5.47
N ARG A 20 4.03 -4.43 4.52
CA ARG A 20 5.04 -5.41 4.12
C ARG A 20 5.92 -5.80 5.30
N ASP A 21 6.42 -4.83 6.05
CA ASP A 21 7.26 -5.07 7.22
C ASP A 21 6.50 -5.87 8.29
N ALA A 22 5.23 -5.55 8.51
CA ALA A 22 4.40 -6.28 9.46
C ALA A 22 4.16 -7.73 9.03
N VAL A 23 3.92 -7.98 7.74
CA VAL A 23 3.78 -9.33 7.20
C VAL A 23 5.07 -10.11 7.33
N GLU A 24 6.21 -9.50 7.00
CA GLU A 24 7.52 -10.14 7.14
C GLU A 24 7.80 -10.52 8.59
N GLU A 25 7.47 -9.64 9.52
CA GLU A 25 7.61 -9.90 10.94
C GLU A 25 6.77 -11.09 11.39
N ILE A 26 5.51 -11.15 10.97
CA ILE A 26 4.62 -12.25 11.28
C ILE A 26 5.13 -13.57 10.70
N LEU A 27 5.50 -13.58 9.42
CA LEU A 27 5.96 -14.78 8.74
C LEU A 27 7.34 -15.22 9.23
N GLY A 28 8.23 -14.27 9.51
CA GLY A 28 9.57 -14.55 10.00
C GLY A 28 9.59 -15.05 11.43
N ALA A 29 8.72 -14.56 12.30
CA ALA A 29 8.67 -14.93 13.71
C ALA A 29 8.37 -16.41 13.95
N GLY A 30 7.67 -17.07 13.02
CA GLY A 30 7.32 -18.48 13.15
C GLY A 30 8.48 -19.45 13.03
N GLY A 31 9.58 -19.04 12.41
CA GLY A 31 10.75 -19.92 12.21
C GLY A 31 11.85 -19.73 13.22
N ALA A 32 12.06 -18.53 13.72
CA ALA A 32 13.25 -18.20 14.47
C ALA A 32 13.02 -17.88 15.95
N GLN A 33 11.80 -17.58 16.36
CA GLN A 33 11.44 -17.34 17.77
C GLN A 33 12.38 -16.36 18.49
N TYR A 34 12.79 -15.30 17.82
CA TYR A 34 13.66 -14.29 18.37
C TYR A 34 13.11 -12.89 18.12
N ALA A 35 13.51 -11.97 18.98
CA ALA A 35 13.24 -10.54 18.78
C ALA A 35 14.53 -9.84 18.35
N GLU A 36 14.43 -8.98 17.35
CA GLU A 36 15.55 -8.14 16.92
C GLU A 36 15.44 -6.79 17.62
N TYR A 37 16.55 -6.31 18.17
CA TYR A 37 16.59 -5.01 18.83
C TYR A 37 17.86 -4.27 18.45
N THR A 38 17.82 -2.94 18.54
CA THR A 38 18.95 -2.09 18.24
C THR A 38 19.69 -1.73 19.53
N MET A 39 20.98 -2.05 19.59
CA MET A 39 21.84 -1.70 20.71
C MET A 39 22.22 -0.22 20.67
N ARG A 40 22.74 0.30 21.80
CA ARG A 40 23.15 1.71 21.93
C ARG A 40 24.12 2.19 20.85
N GLY A 41 24.93 1.32 20.29
CA GLY A 41 25.88 1.65 19.21
C GLY A 41 25.30 1.55 17.80
N GLY A 42 24.00 1.36 17.65
CA GLY A 42 23.37 1.17 16.35
C GLY A 42 23.46 -0.25 15.80
N GLU A 43 24.13 -1.15 16.51
CA GLU A 43 24.21 -2.55 16.13
C GLU A 43 22.89 -3.26 16.37
N LYS A 44 22.52 -4.14 15.44
CA LYS A 44 21.34 -4.98 15.58
C LYS A 44 21.70 -6.29 16.25
N ALA A 45 20.96 -6.64 17.29
CA ALA A 45 21.14 -7.89 18.01
C ALA A 45 19.84 -8.68 18.01
N ARG A 46 19.92 -10.00 18.20
CA ARG A 46 18.78 -10.90 18.25
C ARG A 46 18.75 -11.61 19.59
N THR A 47 17.58 -11.66 20.17
CA THR A 47 17.32 -12.38 21.42
C THR A 47 16.21 -13.39 21.20
N TYR A 48 16.42 -14.61 21.66
CA TYR A 48 15.36 -15.62 21.63
C TYR A 48 14.27 -15.28 22.64
N LEU A 49 13.01 -15.38 22.19
CA LEU A 49 11.88 -15.08 23.05
C LEU A 49 11.66 -16.21 24.07
N PRO A 50 11.60 -15.88 25.37
CA PRO A 50 11.33 -16.87 26.41
C PRO A 50 9.96 -17.52 26.21
N GLY A 51 9.86 -18.82 26.44
CA GLY A 51 8.61 -19.54 26.36
C GLY A 51 8.16 -19.93 24.96
N ALA A 52 8.96 -19.61 23.96
CA ALA A 52 8.68 -20.06 22.59
C ALA A 52 8.86 -21.58 22.43
N LYS A 53 9.71 -22.18 23.25
CA LYS A 53 9.87 -23.62 23.34
C LYS A 53 8.70 -24.22 24.15
N GLY A 54 7.98 -25.16 23.56
CA GLY A 54 6.93 -25.87 24.25
C GLY A 54 5.53 -25.32 24.10
N LYS A 55 5.33 -24.27 23.32
CA LYS A 55 3.99 -23.85 22.94
C LYS A 55 3.39 -24.89 22.00
N THR A 56 2.37 -25.55 22.49
CA THR A 56 1.55 -26.52 21.73
C THR A 56 0.55 -25.76 20.84
N GLY A 57 1.01 -24.81 20.04
CA GLY A 57 0.16 -24.11 19.10
C GLY A 57 0.49 -24.52 17.67
N ASN A 58 -0.49 -24.47 16.80
CA ASN A 58 -0.25 -24.59 15.37
C ASN A 58 0.37 -23.27 14.88
N PRO A 59 1.67 -23.23 14.52
CA PRO A 59 2.32 -21.97 14.09
C PRO A 59 1.64 -21.36 12.86
N THR A 60 1.09 -22.18 11.98
CA THR A 60 0.38 -21.72 10.79
C THR A 60 -0.93 -21.03 11.17
N ALA A 61 -1.70 -21.61 12.10
CA ALA A 61 -2.94 -21.00 12.58
C ALA A 61 -2.67 -19.65 13.27
N SER A 62 -1.62 -19.57 14.10
CA SER A 62 -1.23 -18.32 14.76
C SER A 62 -0.84 -17.24 13.75
N LYS A 63 -0.15 -17.60 12.69
CA LYS A 63 0.21 -16.66 11.61
C LYS A 63 -1.02 -16.16 10.87
N VAL A 64 -1.97 -17.06 10.56
CA VAL A 64 -3.23 -16.68 9.92
C VAL A 64 -4.00 -15.70 10.78
N GLU A 65 -4.13 -15.99 12.08
CA GLU A 65 -4.79 -15.07 13.03
C GLU A 65 -4.12 -13.71 13.10
N ALA A 66 -2.78 -13.69 13.11
CA ALA A 66 -2.03 -12.44 13.15
C ALA A 66 -2.22 -11.63 11.86
N ILE A 67 -2.24 -12.26 10.71
CA ILE A 67 -2.51 -11.61 9.43
C ILE A 67 -3.96 -11.09 9.39
N ASP A 68 -4.92 -11.87 9.86
CA ASP A 68 -6.31 -11.43 9.94
C ASP A 68 -6.47 -10.20 10.84
N ALA A 69 -5.77 -10.17 11.97
CA ALA A 69 -5.76 -9.00 12.85
C ALA A 69 -5.12 -7.79 12.16
N LEU A 70 -4.04 -7.99 11.41
CA LEU A 70 -3.37 -6.96 10.62
C LEU A 70 -4.32 -6.35 9.58
N GLU A 71 -5.08 -7.18 8.87
CA GLU A 71 -6.03 -6.74 7.84
C GLU A 71 -7.18 -5.90 8.42
N ARG A 72 -7.43 -5.96 9.73
CA ARG A 72 -8.45 -5.14 10.40
C ARG A 72 -7.96 -3.77 10.81
N LEU A 73 -6.66 -3.51 10.75
CA LEU A 73 -6.10 -2.21 11.11
C LEU A 73 -6.52 -1.13 10.11
N GLY A 74 -6.75 0.08 10.63
CA GLY A 74 -7.24 1.19 9.82
C GLY A 74 -6.33 1.53 8.64
N TYR A 75 -5.02 1.57 8.85
CA TYR A 75 -4.09 1.90 7.77
C TYR A 75 -4.08 0.84 6.67
N VAL A 76 -4.30 -0.43 7.01
CA VAL A 76 -4.38 -1.51 6.04
C VAL A 76 -5.65 -1.41 5.22
N LYS A 77 -6.77 -1.12 5.87
CA LYS A 77 -8.04 -0.87 5.16
C LYS A 77 -7.92 0.29 4.19
N THR A 78 -7.31 1.39 4.60
CA THR A 78 -7.05 2.53 3.73
C THR A 78 -6.16 2.13 2.55
N MET A 79 -5.08 1.40 2.82
CA MET A 79 -4.18 0.89 1.79
C MET A 79 -4.94 0.04 0.74
N ARG A 80 -5.80 -0.87 1.19
CA ARG A 80 -6.60 -1.72 0.31
C ARG A 80 -7.56 -0.90 -0.55
N ARG A 81 -8.21 0.10 0.03
CA ARG A 81 -9.11 0.99 -0.72
C ARG A 81 -8.39 1.74 -1.83
N VAL A 82 -7.19 2.24 -1.53
CA VAL A 82 -6.36 2.91 -2.55
C VAL A 82 -5.94 1.93 -3.64
N GLN A 83 -5.54 0.72 -3.30
CA GLN A 83 -5.19 -0.32 -4.26
C GLN A 83 -6.36 -0.68 -5.18
N GLU A 84 -7.55 -0.87 -4.61
CA GLU A 84 -8.77 -1.13 -5.38
C GLU A 84 -9.08 0.01 -6.37
N ALA A 85 -8.91 1.25 -5.92
CA ALA A 85 -9.12 2.41 -6.80
C ALA A 85 -8.10 2.44 -7.94
N TYR A 86 -6.83 2.10 -7.68
CA TYR A 86 -5.82 1.99 -8.74
C TYR A 86 -6.16 0.90 -9.74
N GLU A 87 -6.58 -0.26 -9.29
CA GLU A 87 -6.94 -1.38 -10.16
C GLU A 87 -8.12 -1.07 -11.05
N ALA A 88 -9.01 -0.19 -10.60
CA ALA A 88 -10.17 0.24 -11.38
C ALA A 88 -9.83 1.25 -12.49
N ILE A 89 -8.65 1.90 -12.43
CA ILE A 89 -8.25 2.85 -13.47
C ILE A 89 -8.09 2.13 -14.80
N GLY A 90 -8.77 2.65 -15.82
CA GLY A 90 -8.57 2.17 -17.20
C GLY A 90 -9.15 0.79 -17.48
N GLY A 91 -10.19 0.38 -16.75
CA GLY A 91 -10.86 -0.89 -17.00
C GLY A 91 -11.44 -1.05 -18.39
N ASP A 92 -11.65 0.06 -19.11
CA ASP A 92 -12.13 0.12 -20.50
C ASP A 92 -11.01 0.07 -21.54
N LEU A 93 -9.76 -0.01 -21.11
CA LEU A 93 -8.58 0.10 -21.99
C LEU A 93 -7.86 -1.24 -22.13
N PRO A 94 -7.09 -1.43 -23.25
CA PRO A 94 -6.18 -2.56 -23.36
C PRO A 94 -5.18 -2.59 -22.21
N GLU A 95 -4.71 -3.76 -21.83
CA GLU A 95 -3.91 -3.97 -20.61
C GLU A 95 -2.67 -3.08 -20.53
N LYS A 96 -1.89 -2.98 -21.62
CA LYS A 96 -0.69 -2.16 -21.63
C LYS A 96 -1.01 -0.68 -21.40
N MET A 97 -2.03 -0.18 -22.08
CA MET A 97 -2.47 1.21 -21.94
C MET A 97 -3.00 1.47 -20.54
N ARG A 98 -3.73 0.51 -19.97
CA ARG A 98 -4.21 0.58 -18.58
C ARG A 98 -3.07 0.67 -17.59
N GLN A 99 -2.04 -0.18 -17.73
CA GLN A 99 -0.86 -0.16 -16.86
C GLN A 99 -0.09 1.16 -16.97
N ASP A 100 0.11 1.65 -18.18
CA ASP A 100 0.78 2.92 -18.41
C ASP A 100 0.01 4.08 -17.79
N LEU A 101 -1.31 4.06 -17.92
CA LEU A 101 -2.19 5.07 -17.32
C LEU A 101 -2.17 5.02 -15.80
N GLN A 102 -2.26 3.82 -15.22
CA GLN A 102 -2.19 3.64 -13.76
C GLN A 102 -0.87 4.19 -13.21
N ARG A 103 0.24 3.87 -13.86
CA ARG A 103 1.55 4.38 -13.50
C ARG A 103 1.62 5.91 -13.61
N ALA A 104 1.12 6.45 -14.71
CA ALA A 104 1.14 7.89 -14.95
C ALA A 104 0.31 8.66 -13.91
N ILE A 105 -0.87 8.18 -13.58
CA ILE A 105 -1.71 8.78 -12.54
C ILE A 105 -1.02 8.70 -11.18
N SER A 106 -0.40 7.57 -10.87
CA SER A 106 0.36 7.41 -9.62
C SER A 106 1.47 8.43 -9.50
N LEU A 107 2.28 8.61 -10.53
CA LEU A 107 3.37 9.59 -10.55
C LEU A 107 2.85 11.01 -10.45
N ASN A 108 1.81 11.35 -11.20
CA ASN A 108 1.22 12.68 -11.17
C ASN A 108 0.63 13.02 -9.79
N CYS A 109 -0.02 12.06 -9.13
CA CYS A 109 -0.54 12.24 -7.78
C CYS A 109 0.58 12.41 -6.74
N ALA A 110 1.71 11.73 -6.93
CA ALA A 110 2.86 11.85 -6.04
C ALA A 110 3.51 13.23 -6.13
N ASP A 111 3.71 13.72 -7.34
CA ASP A 111 4.27 15.05 -7.58
C ASP A 111 3.79 15.60 -8.92
N GLY A 112 2.71 16.37 -8.88
CA GLY A 112 2.07 16.93 -10.08
C GLY A 112 2.90 18.01 -10.80
N LYS A 113 3.88 18.60 -10.13
CA LYS A 113 4.76 19.59 -10.74
C LYS A 113 5.87 18.91 -11.53
N ARG A 114 6.41 17.83 -11.01
CA ARG A 114 7.46 17.06 -11.67
C ARG A 114 6.91 16.18 -12.79
N TYR A 115 5.77 15.56 -12.56
CA TYR A 115 5.15 14.60 -13.48
C TYR A 115 3.87 15.17 -14.08
N THR A 116 4.02 16.15 -14.97
CA THR A 116 2.90 16.69 -15.74
C THR A 116 2.48 15.70 -16.83
N TYR A 117 1.26 15.85 -17.34
CA TYR A 117 0.78 15.01 -18.45
C TYR A 117 1.78 14.98 -19.62
N GLU A 118 2.32 16.14 -19.97
CA GLU A 118 3.25 16.28 -21.10
C GLU A 118 4.55 15.48 -20.88
N ARG A 119 4.99 15.38 -19.65
CA ARG A 119 6.22 14.63 -19.28
C ARG A 119 6.00 13.13 -19.12
N LEU A 120 4.76 12.71 -18.92
CA LEU A 120 4.44 11.30 -18.67
C LEU A 120 4.33 10.47 -19.95
N ASN A 121 4.18 11.11 -21.11
CA ASN A 121 4.08 10.45 -22.41
C ASN A 121 3.04 9.31 -22.44
N VAL A 122 1.82 9.62 -22.02
CA VAL A 122 0.73 8.65 -21.99
C VAL A 122 0.18 8.51 -23.42
N GLY A 123 0.59 7.44 -24.12
CA GLY A 123 0.14 7.21 -25.48
C GLY A 123 -1.34 6.80 -25.53
N GLY A 124 -2.06 7.38 -26.52
CA GLY A 124 -3.46 7.04 -26.77
C GLY A 124 -4.46 7.70 -25.85
N ILE A 125 -4.02 8.52 -24.89
CA ILE A 125 -4.90 9.21 -23.96
C ILE A 125 -4.61 10.70 -24.01
N GLY A 126 -5.63 11.51 -24.34
CA GLY A 126 -5.50 12.95 -24.38
C GLY A 126 -5.38 13.57 -22.99
N ARG A 127 -4.92 14.81 -22.94
CA ARG A 127 -4.71 15.55 -21.69
C ARG A 127 -6.01 15.67 -20.88
N SER A 128 -7.09 16.04 -21.51
CA SER A 128 -8.39 16.21 -20.85
C SER A 128 -8.90 14.89 -20.28
N ASP A 129 -8.80 13.80 -21.04
CA ASP A 129 -9.17 12.47 -20.61
C ASP A 129 -8.31 11.99 -19.43
N PHE A 130 -7.00 12.25 -19.49
CA PHE A 130 -6.09 11.91 -18.41
C PHE A 130 -6.52 12.55 -17.09
N TYR A 131 -6.78 13.86 -17.08
CA TYR A 131 -7.19 14.55 -15.86
C TYR A 131 -8.59 14.18 -15.39
N THR A 132 -9.49 13.84 -16.32
CA THR A 132 -10.80 13.30 -15.97
C THR A 132 -10.67 11.95 -15.26
N ARG A 133 -9.83 11.09 -15.75
CA ARG A 133 -9.56 9.78 -15.15
C ARG A 133 -8.84 9.91 -13.80
N ARG A 134 -7.93 10.87 -13.68
CA ARG A 134 -7.28 11.20 -12.42
C ARG A 134 -8.29 11.66 -11.37
N ALA A 135 -9.20 12.55 -11.75
CA ALA A 135 -10.26 13.03 -10.87
C ALA A 135 -11.20 11.90 -10.45
N ALA A 136 -11.55 10.99 -11.36
CA ALA A 136 -12.36 9.82 -11.05
C ALA A 136 -11.66 8.90 -10.05
N PHE A 137 -10.36 8.66 -10.23
CA PHE A 137 -9.55 7.89 -9.28
C PHE A 137 -9.56 8.51 -7.88
N LEU A 138 -9.34 9.82 -7.79
CA LEU A 138 -9.36 10.51 -6.49
C LEU A 138 -10.74 10.49 -5.86
N ALA A 139 -11.80 10.58 -6.64
CA ALA A 139 -13.17 10.45 -6.15
C ALA A 139 -13.44 9.04 -5.60
N ASP A 140 -12.94 8.01 -6.28
CA ASP A 140 -13.05 6.63 -5.81
C ASP A 140 -12.31 6.42 -4.48
N VAL A 141 -11.12 6.98 -4.34
CA VAL A 141 -10.36 6.96 -3.08
C VAL A 141 -11.15 7.66 -1.98
N ALA A 142 -11.69 8.84 -2.26
CA ALA A 142 -12.47 9.60 -1.29
C ALA A 142 -13.69 8.79 -0.82
N THR A 143 -14.45 8.24 -1.74
CA THR A 143 -15.63 7.42 -1.44
C THR A 143 -15.24 6.18 -0.65
N GLY A 144 -14.22 5.47 -1.08
CA GLY A 144 -13.76 4.25 -0.42
C GLY A 144 -13.23 4.48 0.99
N CYS A 145 -12.71 5.68 1.27
CA CYS A 145 -12.20 6.06 2.60
C CYS A 145 -13.23 6.83 3.43
N GLY A 146 -14.47 6.93 2.98
CA GLY A 146 -15.53 7.59 3.72
C GLY A 146 -15.47 9.12 3.70
N LEU A 147 -14.77 9.70 2.76
CA LEU A 147 -14.74 11.14 2.54
C LEU A 147 -15.89 11.52 1.59
N GLU A 148 -16.80 12.32 2.08
CA GLU A 148 -17.91 12.84 1.27
C GLU A 148 -17.84 14.35 1.12
#